data_eb8e498e5b3a8d2ea03b264ad065f0eb
#
_entry.id   eb8e498e5b3a8d2ea03b264ad065f0eb
#
_cell.length_a   1.000
_cell.length_b   1.000
_cell.length_c   1.000
_cell.angle_alpha   90.00
_cell.angle_beta   90.00
_cell.angle_gamma   90.00
#
_symmetry.space_group_name_H-M   'P 1'
#
loop_
_entity.id
_entity.type
_entity.pdbx_description
1 polymer ?
#
loop_
_entity_poly.entity_id
_entity_poly.type
_entity_poly.pdbx_seq_one_letter_code
_entity_poly.pdbx_strand_id
1 'polypeptide(L)'
;MEKKRPTIIDFVEQYTAKYGDETFLREKVDGVWKETSFNTTREEAHILAAGFMSMGLEKGDKVALISEGRNYWIFSELGILYAGAVNVPLSFKLESDTDLTFRINHSDARFVIASQTQIDKIRSVIDRCPKVEKVIVMDPIELKDGEIYIGDIMEAGKEYLK
;
A
#
# COMPACT_ATOMS: atom_id res chain seq x y z
N MET A 1 -3.69 8.38 34.54
CA MET A 1 -2.96 7.94 33.34
C MET A 1 -4.00 7.47 32.31
N GLU A 2 -4.18 8.22 31.24
CA GLU A 2 -5.04 7.77 30.12
C GLU A 2 -4.43 6.49 29.50
N LYS A 3 -5.20 5.42 29.48
CA LYS A 3 -4.77 4.17 28.83
C LYS A 3 -4.67 4.43 27.33
N LYS A 4 -3.44 4.52 26.78
CA LYS A 4 -3.20 4.66 25.35
C LYS A 4 -3.95 3.53 24.62
N ARG A 5 -4.87 3.88 23.72
CA ARG A 5 -5.59 2.89 22.91
C ARG A 5 -4.62 2.23 21.94
N PRO A 6 -4.64 0.91 21.80
CA PRO A 6 -3.78 0.24 20.84
C PRO A 6 -4.14 0.64 19.40
N THR A 7 -3.13 0.76 18.57
CA THR A 7 -3.25 1.01 17.12
C THR A 7 -3.32 -0.31 16.36
N ILE A 8 -3.61 -0.24 15.04
CA ILE A 8 -3.52 -1.42 14.16
C ILE A 8 -2.11 -2.01 14.22
N ILE A 9 -1.08 -1.17 14.21
CA ILE A 9 0.31 -1.61 14.28
C ILE A 9 0.61 -2.32 15.61
N ASP A 10 0.11 -1.82 16.74
CA ASP A 10 0.28 -2.50 18.03
C ASP A 10 -0.31 -3.91 18.00
N PHE A 11 -1.45 -4.11 17.33
CA PHE A 11 -2.04 -5.45 17.13
C PHE A 11 -1.21 -6.31 16.20
N VAL A 12 -0.72 -5.79 15.09
CA VAL A 12 0.15 -6.53 14.15
C VAL A 12 1.39 -7.04 14.88
N GLU A 13 2.09 -6.17 15.63
CA GLU A 13 3.27 -6.55 16.41
C GLU A 13 2.94 -7.62 17.46
N GLN A 14 1.85 -7.44 18.22
CA GLN A 14 1.41 -8.39 19.24
C GLN A 14 1.10 -9.76 18.65
N TYR A 15 0.38 -9.81 17.53
CA TYR A 15 -0.03 -11.07 16.92
C TYR A 15 1.11 -11.74 16.14
N THR A 16 1.99 -10.96 15.54
CA THR A 16 3.22 -11.51 14.95
C THR A 16 4.11 -12.15 16.01
N ALA A 17 4.28 -11.50 17.17
CA ALA A 17 5.03 -12.07 18.28
C ALA A 17 4.40 -13.36 18.84
N LYS A 18 3.07 -13.50 18.73
CA LYS A 18 2.33 -14.66 19.23
C LYS A 18 2.29 -15.82 18.25
N TYR A 19 2.08 -15.54 16.96
CA TYR A 19 1.78 -16.56 15.95
C TYR A 19 2.94 -16.81 14.96
N GLY A 20 3.85 -15.85 14.82
CA GLY A 20 5.11 -16.05 14.09
C GLY A 20 4.93 -16.59 12.69
N ASP A 21 5.31 -17.86 12.50
CA ASP A 21 5.29 -18.53 11.22
C ASP A 21 3.94 -19.19 10.87
N GLU A 22 2.91 -19.03 11.74
CA GLU A 22 1.57 -19.46 11.39
C GLU A 22 1.00 -18.65 10.23
N THR A 23 0.12 -19.26 9.45
CA THR A 23 -0.51 -18.62 8.29
C THR A 23 -1.40 -17.46 8.72
N PHE A 24 -1.13 -16.28 8.17
CA PHE A 24 -1.97 -15.07 8.33
C PHE A 24 -2.82 -14.79 7.10
N LEU A 25 -2.21 -14.85 5.91
CA LEU A 25 -2.89 -14.55 4.65
C LEU A 25 -2.90 -15.78 3.73
N ARG A 26 -3.96 -15.88 2.93
CA ARG A 26 -4.05 -16.86 1.84
C ARG A 26 -4.50 -16.15 0.58
N GLU A 27 -3.77 -16.37 -0.50
CA GLU A 27 -4.07 -15.83 -1.81
C GLU A 27 -4.05 -16.94 -2.85
N LYS A 28 -5.01 -16.92 -3.78
CA LYS A 28 -5.05 -17.88 -4.87
C LYS A 28 -4.29 -17.32 -6.08
N VAL A 29 -3.14 -17.92 -6.39
CA VAL A 29 -2.29 -17.54 -7.52
C VAL A 29 -2.24 -18.72 -8.50
N ASP A 30 -2.64 -18.51 -9.74
CA ASP A 30 -2.67 -19.55 -10.79
C ASP A 30 -3.43 -20.82 -10.37
N GLY A 31 -4.54 -20.63 -9.65
CA GLY A 31 -5.37 -21.73 -9.17
C GLY A 31 -4.89 -22.42 -7.90
N VAL A 32 -3.70 -22.08 -7.39
CA VAL A 32 -3.09 -22.66 -6.19
C VAL A 32 -3.16 -21.69 -5.03
N TRP A 33 -3.57 -22.17 -3.84
CA TRP A 33 -3.51 -21.39 -2.61
C TRP A 33 -2.08 -21.27 -2.12
N LYS A 34 -1.63 -20.01 -1.98
CA LYS A 34 -0.36 -19.65 -1.33
C LYS A 34 -0.64 -19.07 0.04
N GLU A 35 0.15 -19.51 1.00
CA GLU A 35 0.06 -19.05 2.38
C GLU A 35 1.20 -18.08 2.68
N THR A 36 0.90 -17.06 3.48
CA THR A 36 1.87 -16.08 3.96
C THR A 36 1.73 -15.96 5.47
N SER A 37 2.83 -16.08 6.19
CA SER A 37 2.85 -16.04 7.66
C SER A 37 2.70 -14.63 8.22
N PHE A 38 2.46 -14.53 9.54
CA PHE A 38 2.53 -13.25 10.26
C PHE A 38 3.91 -12.62 10.13
N ASN A 39 4.99 -13.40 10.32
CA ASN A 39 6.36 -12.91 10.20
C ASN A 39 6.63 -12.33 8.81
N THR A 40 6.32 -13.07 7.75
CA THR A 40 6.51 -12.61 6.37
C THR A 40 5.69 -11.37 6.08
N THR A 41 4.43 -11.34 6.52
CA THR A 41 3.56 -10.16 6.30
C THR A 41 4.14 -8.91 6.95
N ARG A 42 4.64 -9.03 8.19
CA ARG A 42 5.29 -7.92 8.90
C ARG A 42 6.57 -7.47 8.20
N GLU A 43 7.41 -8.42 7.76
CA GLU A 43 8.65 -8.12 7.05
C GLU A 43 8.40 -7.36 5.74
N GLU A 44 7.49 -7.84 4.91
CA GLU A 44 7.11 -7.19 3.65
C GLU A 44 6.55 -5.78 3.89
N ALA A 45 5.73 -5.61 4.94
CA ALA A 45 5.21 -4.31 5.32
C ALA A 45 6.30 -3.34 5.79
N HIS A 46 7.30 -3.80 6.53
CA HIS A 46 8.45 -2.99 6.97
C HIS A 46 9.32 -2.56 5.78
N ILE A 47 9.58 -3.48 4.84
CA ILE A 47 10.31 -3.19 3.61
C ILE A 47 9.58 -2.10 2.81
N LEU A 48 8.25 -2.24 2.63
CA LEU A 48 7.46 -1.23 1.93
C LEU A 48 7.44 0.11 2.66
N ALA A 49 7.30 0.11 3.99
CA ALA A 49 7.37 1.34 4.78
C ALA A 49 8.70 2.09 4.55
N ALA A 50 9.81 1.36 4.63
CA ALA A 50 11.15 1.91 4.38
C ALA A 50 11.28 2.45 2.95
N GLY A 51 10.76 1.72 1.96
CA GLY A 51 10.73 2.14 0.56
C GLY A 51 9.91 3.41 0.36
N PHE A 52 8.72 3.51 0.96
CA PHE A 52 7.89 4.73 0.89
C PHE A 52 8.60 5.92 1.56
N MET A 53 9.23 5.71 2.72
CA MET A 53 10.00 6.76 3.40
C MET A 53 11.21 7.21 2.57
N SER A 54 11.91 6.29 1.90
CA SER A 54 13.03 6.63 1.02
C SER A 54 12.61 7.50 -0.18
N MET A 55 11.35 7.43 -0.60
CA MET A 55 10.75 8.28 -1.63
C MET A 55 10.17 9.60 -1.10
N GLY A 56 10.34 9.89 0.19
CA GLY A 56 9.89 11.13 0.81
C GLY A 56 8.48 11.09 1.37
N LEU A 57 7.89 9.90 1.61
CA LEU A 57 6.64 9.80 2.37
C LEU A 57 6.91 10.15 3.83
N GLU A 58 6.14 11.09 4.36
CA GLU A 58 6.28 11.60 5.71
C GLU A 58 5.09 11.23 6.59
N LYS A 59 5.30 11.31 7.90
CA LYS A 59 4.23 11.07 8.87
C LYS A 59 3.04 12.02 8.64
N GLY A 60 1.86 11.42 8.50
CA GLY A 60 0.59 12.14 8.28
C GLY A 60 0.25 12.37 6.82
N ASP A 61 1.14 12.05 5.89
CA ASP A 61 0.83 12.02 4.46
C ASP A 61 -0.27 11.00 4.17
N LYS A 62 -1.02 11.22 3.11
CA LYS A 62 -2.10 10.34 2.69
C LYS A 62 -1.69 9.58 1.44
N VAL A 63 -1.99 8.29 1.44
CA VAL A 63 -1.73 7.39 0.31
C VAL A 63 -3.06 6.75 -0.10
N ALA A 64 -3.51 7.03 -1.30
CA ALA A 64 -4.69 6.37 -1.86
C ALA A 64 -4.31 4.96 -2.33
N LEU A 65 -5.12 3.97 -1.96
CA LEU A 65 -4.88 2.56 -2.26
C LEU A 65 -6.10 1.97 -2.95
N ILE A 66 -5.95 1.54 -4.20
CA ILE A 66 -7.01 0.94 -5.00
C ILE A 66 -6.56 -0.38 -5.62
N SER A 67 -7.15 -1.47 -5.15
CA SER A 67 -6.88 -2.83 -5.64
C SER A 67 -7.99 -3.77 -5.18
N GLU A 68 -8.15 -4.86 -5.89
CA GLU A 68 -8.84 -6.06 -5.41
C GLU A 68 -8.12 -6.67 -4.21
N GLY A 69 -8.82 -7.55 -3.47
CA GLY A 69 -8.26 -8.22 -2.29
C GLY A 69 -7.11 -9.16 -2.67
N ARG A 70 -5.91 -8.85 -2.21
CA ARG A 70 -4.67 -9.61 -2.44
C ARG A 70 -3.63 -9.30 -1.35
N ASN A 71 -2.58 -10.11 -1.24
CA ASN A 71 -1.56 -9.93 -0.22
C ASN A 71 -0.88 -8.56 -0.32
N TYR A 72 -0.55 -8.09 -1.51
CA TYR A 72 0.05 -6.76 -1.72
C TYR A 72 -0.83 -5.60 -1.26
N TRP A 73 -2.16 -5.77 -1.23
CA TRP A 73 -3.05 -4.78 -0.62
C TRP A 73 -2.76 -4.64 0.88
N ILE A 74 -2.66 -5.78 1.59
CA ILE A 74 -2.35 -5.82 3.04
C ILE A 74 -0.94 -5.29 3.30
N PHE A 75 0.06 -5.73 2.52
CA PHE A 75 1.44 -5.25 2.69
C PHE A 75 1.54 -3.74 2.49
N SER A 76 0.83 -3.19 1.49
CA SER A 76 0.78 -1.75 1.22
C SER A 76 0.10 -0.99 2.35
N GLU A 77 -1.08 -1.44 2.82
CA GLU A 77 -1.78 -0.81 3.94
C GLU A 77 -0.90 -0.76 5.19
N LEU A 78 -0.34 -1.90 5.58
CA LEU A 78 0.53 -1.96 6.75
C LEU A 78 1.82 -1.15 6.55
N GLY A 79 2.42 -1.17 5.36
CA GLY A 79 3.58 -0.36 5.02
C GLY A 79 3.32 1.14 5.17
N ILE A 80 2.17 1.62 4.68
CA ILE A 80 1.71 3.00 4.87
C ILE A 80 1.60 3.35 6.35
N LEU A 81 0.98 2.47 7.14
CA LEU A 81 0.78 2.69 8.57
C LEU A 81 2.11 2.64 9.35
N TYR A 82 3.04 1.74 9.02
CA TYR A 82 4.38 1.69 9.61
C TYR A 82 5.21 2.94 9.29
N ALA A 83 5.05 3.51 8.10
CA ALA A 83 5.65 4.80 7.74
C ALA A 83 5.04 5.98 8.51
N GLY A 84 3.99 5.76 9.31
CA GLY A 84 3.26 6.80 10.03
C GLY A 84 2.33 7.62 9.15
N ALA A 85 2.11 7.19 7.93
CA ALA A 85 1.21 7.81 6.97
C ALA A 85 -0.25 7.33 7.16
N VAL A 86 -1.16 7.87 6.39
CA VAL A 86 -2.59 7.58 6.44
C VAL A 86 -3.01 6.81 5.20
N ASN A 87 -3.52 5.60 5.36
CA ASN A 87 -4.13 4.86 4.26
C ASN A 87 -5.51 5.42 3.91
N VAL A 88 -5.75 5.67 2.62
CA VAL A 88 -7.03 6.08 2.05
C VAL A 88 -7.49 4.97 1.10
N PRO A 89 -8.17 3.93 1.62
CA PRO A 89 -8.61 2.83 0.80
C PRO A 89 -9.75 3.26 -0.12
N LEU A 90 -9.58 3.03 -1.43
CA LEU A 90 -10.59 3.29 -2.44
C LEU A 90 -11.19 1.97 -2.92
N SER A 91 -12.51 1.97 -3.13
CA SER A 91 -13.18 0.79 -3.66
C SER A 91 -12.75 0.54 -5.11
N PHE A 92 -12.33 -0.68 -5.42
CA PHE A 92 -12.03 -1.11 -6.80
C PHE A 92 -13.27 -1.11 -7.71
N LYS A 93 -14.48 -1.00 -7.13
CA LYS A 93 -15.75 -0.87 -7.85
C LYS A 93 -16.10 0.55 -8.26
N LEU A 94 -15.25 1.53 -7.94
CA LEU A 94 -15.43 2.90 -8.43
C LEU A 94 -15.18 2.92 -9.95
N GLU A 95 -16.21 3.31 -10.71
CA GLU A 95 -16.16 3.40 -12.17
C GLU A 95 -16.23 4.86 -12.66
N SER A 96 -16.67 5.78 -11.80
CA SER A 96 -16.80 7.18 -12.15
C SER A 96 -15.48 7.92 -11.99
N ASP A 97 -14.96 8.46 -13.08
CA ASP A 97 -13.79 9.35 -13.07
C ASP A 97 -13.98 10.55 -12.14
N THR A 98 -15.19 11.10 -12.08
CA THR A 98 -15.53 12.23 -11.21
C THR A 98 -15.40 11.85 -9.74
N ASP A 99 -15.96 10.69 -9.34
CA ASP A 99 -15.90 10.22 -7.96
C ASP A 99 -14.46 9.87 -7.56
N LEU A 100 -13.71 9.24 -8.47
CA LEU A 100 -12.31 8.88 -8.23
C LEU A 100 -11.44 10.13 -8.06
N THR A 101 -11.56 11.10 -8.98
CA THR A 101 -10.87 12.40 -8.90
C THR A 101 -11.22 13.13 -7.61
N PHE A 102 -12.53 13.18 -7.25
CA PHE A 102 -12.97 13.81 -6.02
C PHE A 102 -12.33 13.17 -4.78
N ARG A 103 -12.33 11.84 -4.66
CA ARG A 103 -11.82 11.13 -3.48
C ARG A 103 -10.32 11.32 -3.32
N ILE A 104 -9.54 11.23 -4.41
CA ILE A 104 -8.10 11.45 -4.39
C ILE A 104 -7.79 12.88 -3.97
N ASN A 105 -8.44 13.88 -4.57
CA ASN A 105 -8.20 15.28 -4.24
C ASN A 105 -8.70 15.65 -2.83
N HIS A 106 -9.88 15.16 -2.43
CA HIS A 106 -10.45 15.46 -1.12
C HIS A 106 -9.63 14.86 0.03
N SER A 107 -8.97 13.74 -0.20
CA SER A 107 -8.07 13.13 0.78
C SER A 107 -6.71 13.83 0.88
N ASP A 108 -6.35 14.68 -0.07
CA ASP A 108 -5.00 15.24 -0.21
C ASP A 108 -3.93 14.15 -0.39
N ALA A 109 -4.26 13.09 -1.12
CA ALA A 109 -3.33 11.98 -1.34
C ALA A 109 -2.08 12.46 -2.10
N ARG A 110 -0.91 12.18 -1.53
CA ARG A 110 0.40 12.43 -2.17
C ARG A 110 0.84 11.28 -3.05
N PHE A 111 0.54 10.04 -2.62
CA PHE A 111 0.84 8.85 -3.40
C PHE A 111 -0.45 8.12 -3.73
N VAL A 112 -0.46 7.43 -4.86
CA VAL A 112 -1.53 6.50 -5.25
C VAL A 112 -0.90 5.14 -5.54
N ILE A 113 -1.43 4.08 -4.95
CA ILE A 113 -1.02 2.70 -5.20
C ILE A 113 -2.18 1.98 -5.89
N ALA A 114 -1.92 1.37 -7.03
CA ALA A 114 -2.94 0.68 -7.81
C ALA A 114 -2.46 -0.69 -8.32
N SER A 115 -3.38 -1.67 -8.37
CA SER A 115 -3.14 -2.94 -9.07
C SER A 115 -3.23 -2.76 -10.59
N GLN A 116 -2.73 -3.75 -11.35
CA GLN A 116 -2.81 -3.75 -12.81
C GLN A 116 -4.25 -3.66 -13.33
N THR A 117 -5.23 -4.17 -12.60
CA THR A 117 -6.64 -4.11 -13.00
C THR A 117 -7.27 -2.75 -12.74
N GLN A 118 -6.64 -1.90 -11.93
CA GLN A 118 -7.15 -0.59 -11.54
C GLN A 118 -6.33 0.58 -12.09
N ILE A 119 -5.12 0.32 -12.58
CA ILE A 119 -4.20 1.39 -12.99
C ILE A 119 -4.75 2.28 -14.10
N ASP A 120 -5.50 1.73 -15.04
CA ASP A 120 -6.06 2.52 -16.13
C ASP A 120 -7.09 3.55 -15.64
N LYS A 121 -7.81 3.25 -14.55
CA LYS A 121 -8.69 4.23 -13.90
C LYS A 121 -7.89 5.40 -13.30
N ILE A 122 -6.74 5.11 -12.69
CA ILE A 122 -5.84 6.15 -12.18
C ILE A 122 -5.26 6.98 -13.33
N ARG A 123 -4.81 6.33 -14.40
CA ARG A 123 -4.29 6.98 -15.61
C ARG A 123 -5.28 7.94 -16.25
N SER A 124 -6.60 7.63 -16.17
CA SER A 124 -7.65 8.49 -16.73
C SER A 124 -7.92 9.75 -15.92
N VAL A 125 -7.50 9.79 -14.65
CA VAL A 125 -7.81 10.90 -13.73
C VAL A 125 -6.60 11.65 -13.19
N ILE A 126 -5.40 11.10 -13.33
CA ILE A 126 -4.20 11.58 -12.64
C ILE A 126 -3.86 13.04 -12.97
N ASP A 127 -4.07 13.49 -14.20
CA ASP A 127 -3.84 14.87 -14.63
C ASP A 127 -4.76 15.88 -13.89
N ARG A 128 -5.84 15.40 -13.29
CA ARG A 128 -6.79 16.19 -12.49
C ARG A 128 -6.51 16.06 -10.97
N CYS A 129 -5.41 15.39 -10.59
CA CYS A 129 -5.02 15.16 -9.19
C CYS A 129 -3.66 15.81 -8.89
N PRO A 130 -3.58 17.16 -8.84
CA PRO A 130 -2.30 17.90 -8.84
C PRO A 130 -1.46 17.71 -7.57
N LYS A 131 -2.02 17.14 -6.49
CA LYS A 131 -1.27 16.83 -5.26
C LYS A 131 -0.61 15.47 -5.28
N VAL A 132 -0.96 14.62 -6.24
CA VAL A 132 -0.35 13.30 -6.37
C VAL A 132 1.04 13.44 -6.98
N GLU A 133 2.04 13.05 -6.21
CA GLU A 133 3.44 13.14 -6.60
C GLU A 133 3.96 11.82 -7.16
N LYS A 134 3.39 10.69 -6.73
CA LYS A 134 3.82 9.34 -7.13
C LYS A 134 2.62 8.45 -7.43
N VAL A 135 2.71 7.75 -8.55
CA VAL A 135 1.80 6.64 -8.89
C VAL A 135 2.58 5.34 -8.82
N ILE A 136 2.13 4.42 -8.00
CA ILE A 136 2.80 3.15 -7.71
C ILE A 136 1.95 2.02 -8.26
N VAL A 137 2.56 1.17 -9.07
CA VAL A 137 1.90 0.02 -9.70
C VAL A 137 2.33 -1.26 -8.97
N MET A 138 1.36 -2.03 -8.50
CA MET A 138 1.62 -3.27 -7.74
C MET A 138 2.19 -4.41 -8.59
N ASP A 139 1.96 -4.39 -9.89
CA ASP A 139 2.23 -5.52 -10.78
C ASP A 139 3.32 -5.17 -11.80
N PRO A 140 4.12 -6.15 -12.27
CA PRO A 140 5.20 -5.94 -13.24
C PRO A 140 4.64 -5.80 -14.66
N ILE A 141 3.97 -4.69 -14.94
CA ILE A 141 3.42 -4.33 -16.24
C ILE A 141 4.22 -3.20 -16.87
N GLU A 142 3.91 -2.86 -18.13
CA GLU A 142 4.48 -1.67 -18.77
C GLU A 142 4.07 -0.41 -18.03
N LEU A 143 5.05 0.32 -17.52
CA LEU A 143 4.86 1.56 -16.79
C LEU A 143 4.79 2.74 -17.75
N LYS A 144 3.93 3.71 -17.42
CA LYS A 144 3.93 5.02 -18.05
C LYS A 144 4.89 5.98 -17.35
N ASP A 145 5.18 7.10 -17.99
CA ASP A 145 6.03 8.14 -17.43
C ASP A 145 5.47 8.62 -16.07
N GLY A 146 6.34 8.67 -15.07
CA GLY A 146 5.98 9.02 -13.68
C GLY A 146 5.41 7.87 -12.83
N GLU A 147 5.23 6.67 -13.39
CA GLU A 147 4.83 5.48 -12.63
C GLU A 147 6.05 4.72 -12.08
N ILE A 148 5.89 4.07 -10.93
CA ILE A 148 6.93 3.30 -10.24
C ILE A 148 6.40 1.91 -9.94
N TYR A 149 7.17 0.87 -10.23
CA TYR A 149 6.82 -0.49 -9.83
C TYR A 149 7.07 -0.71 -8.34
N ILE A 150 6.12 -1.33 -7.64
CA ILE A 150 6.22 -1.59 -6.20
C ILE A 150 7.43 -2.45 -5.84
N GLY A 151 7.85 -3.35 -6.72
CA GLY A 151 9.06 -4.15 -6.53
C GLY A 151 10.33 -3.32 -6.43
N ASP A 152 10.45 -2.24 -7.20
CA ASP A 152 11.60 -1.33 -7.13
C ASP A 152 11.61 -0.57 -5.80
N ILE A 153 10.42 -0.24 -5.28
CA ILE A 153 10.25 0.38 -3.96
C ILE A 153 10.68 -0.58 -2.85
N MET A 154 10.36 -1.86 -2.99
CA MET A 154 10.79 -2.88 -2.03
C MET A 154 12.30 -3.05 -2.03
N GLU A 155 12.96 -3.06 -3.19
CA GLU A 155 14.43 -3.11 -3.25
C GLU A 155 15.05 -1.86 -2.60
N ALA A 156 14.52 -0.66 -2.88
CA ALA A 156 14.95 0.56 -2.20
C ALA A 156 14.72 0.50 -0.67
N GLY A 157 13.62 -0.10 -0.24
CA GLY A 157 13.31 -0.30 1.18
C GLY A 157 14.30 -1.23 1.87
N LYS A 158 14.70 -2.33 1.23
CA LYS A 158 15.75 -3.24 1.73
C LYS A 158 17.09 -2.52 1.90
N GLU A 159 17.45 -1.64 0.96
CA GLU A 159 18.67 -0.83 1.08
C GLU A 159 18.57 0.21 2.21
N TYR A 160 17.41 0.82 2.38
CA TYR A 160 17.17 1.82 3.43
C TYR A 160 17.25 1.23 4.85
N LEU A 161 16.97 -0.07 5.01
CA LEU A 161 16.99 -0.78 6.28
C LEU A 161 18.39 -1.32 6.69
N LYS A 162 19.39 -1.24 5.81
CA LYS A 162 20.78 -1.62 6.09
C LYS A 162 21.52 -0.55 6.88
#